data_c892e574755277dda941d2966218fed7
#
_entry.id   c892e574755277dda941d2966218fed7
#
_cell.length_a   1.000
_cell.length_b   1.000
_cell.length_c   1.000
_cell.angle_alpha   90.00
_cell.angle_beta   90.00
_cell.angle_gamma   90.00
#
_symmetry.space_group_name_H-M   'P 1'
#
loop_
_entity.id
_entity.type
_entity.pdbx_description
1 polymer ?
#
loop_
_entity_poly.entity_id
_entity_poly.type
_entity_poly.pdbx_seq_one_letter_code
_entity_poly.pdbx_strand_id
1 'polypeptide(L)'
;MKEQQASNLRQKLAALLMTDDYDFTRPRRGEVRKGVILSISENDMVVDMGTKRDGIIPPKDLDLLEDEYRQSLQVGDRIPVVVMKTWGDHDGVIVSLNKGLESKDWLRAQDLLESGKVFEAQVNGVNRGGVTVDFGRLRGFVPNSHLTSIPLGIRGKRLREAKEELVGRTLSLVVIEVNQRRRRLVLSERIADGRRRQKLLDELEKGQVRTGIVRNLVDFGAFVDLGGVDGLIHISELDWKHIDHPEEVLSVGDEVEVEVLSVDRERERIALSRKALLPDPWFKVTEDLREGDVVKGTITNVVDFGAFVDLGEGVEGLAHTSEIPKAEFESGFESGDQVMVRVLSIDEWRHRISLRLEEVLPKEEEPDTPDAQQETGETARAEKSQESEEPEPEAAPA
;
A
#
# COMPACT_ATOMS: atom_id res chain seq x y z
N MET A 1 40.01 -15.53 -5.28
CA MET A 1 40.63 -15.74 -3.94
C MET A 1 39.85 -15.05 -2.79
N LYS A 2 39.31 -13.84 -2.97
CA LYS A 2 38.57 -13.12 -1.88
C LYS A 2 37.17 -13.71 -1.59
N GLU A 3 36.48 -14.19 -2.61
CA GLU A 3 35.16 -14.84 -2.47
C GLU A 3 35.23 -16.23 -1.83
N GLN A 4 36.25 -16.98 -2.13
CA GLN A 4 36.51 -18.28 -1.49
C GLN A 4 36.85 -18.17 0.00
N GLN A 5 37.52 -17.08 0.41
CA GLN A 5 37.78 -16.83 1.84
C GLN A 5 36.50 -16.43 2.59
N ALA A 6 35.58 -15.65 1.96
CA ALA A 6 34.29 -15.30 2.53
C ALA A 6 33.35 -16.51 2.64
N SER A 7 33.32 -17.37 1.61
CA SER A 7 32.54 -18.62 1.60
C SER A 7 33.06 -19.59 2.67
N ASN A 8 34.38 -19.71 2.83
CA ASN A 8 34.99 -20.58 3.84
C ASN A 8 34.76 -20.10 5.27
N LEU A 9 34.72 -18.76 5.46
CA LEU A 9 34.37 -18.18 6.75
C LEU A 9 32.88 -18.44 7.11
N ARG A 10 32.00 -18.40 6.11
CA ARG A 10 30.57 -18.72 6.24
C ARG A 10 30.31 -20.17 6.65
N GLN A 11 30.91 -21.10 5.92
CA GLN A 11 30.76 -22.51 6.23
C GLN A 11 31.29 -22.84 7.62
N LYS A 12 32.41 -22.24 8.02
CA LYS A 12 32.94 -22.40 9.38
C LYS A 12 32.05 -21.78 10.46
N LEU A 13 31.45 -20.60 10.22
CA LEU A 13 30.56 -19.97 11.20
C LEU A 13 29.20 -20.69 11.27
N ALA A 14 28.63 -21.08 10.15
CA ALA A 14 27.38 -21.86 10.12
C ALA A 14 27.58 -23.24 10.78
N ALA A 15 28.71 -23.90 10.52
CA ALA A 15 29.07 -25.15 11.18
C ALA A 15 29.29 -24.96 12.70
N LEU A 16 29.97 -23.91 13.13
CA LEU A 16 30.15 -23.56 14.53
C LEU A 16 28.84 -23.19 15.25
N LEU A 17 27.86 -22.67 14.52
CA LEU A 17 26.55 -22.35 15.05
C LEU A 17 25.62 -23.57 15.18
N MET A 18 25.92 -24.68 14.53
CA MET A 18 25.08 -25.88 14.48
C MET A 18 25.65 -27.13 15.18
N THR A 19 26.92 -27.13 15.56
CA THR A 19 27.54 -28.30 16.22
C THR A 19 27.82 -28.07 17.68
N ASP A 20 27.49 -29.07 18.50
CA ASP A 20 27.81 -29.12 19.94
C ASP A 20 29.28 -29.59 20.19
N ASP A 21 30.16 -29.53 19.19
CA ASP A 21 31.51 -30.00 19.30
C ASP A 21 32.43 -29.03 20.04
N TYR A 22 32.97 -29.49 21.15
CA TYR A 22 34.05 -28.82 21.89
C TYR A 22 35.32 -28.83 21.02
N ASP A 23 35.62 -27.69 20.40
CA ASP A 23 36.87 -27.47 19.67
C ASP A 23 37.98 -27.03 20.64
N PHE A 24 38.78 -27.94 21.07
CA PHE A 24 39.92 -27.71 22.00
C PHE A 24 41.08 -26.93 21.34
N THR A 25 40.91 -26.32 20.20
CA THR A 25 41.96 -25.52 19.55
C THR A 25 42.15 -24.20 20.34
N ARG A 26 43.41 -23.72 20.36
CA ARG A 26 43.71 -22.43 21.00
C ARG A 26 42.94 -21.30 20.34
N PRO A 27 42.18 -20.50 21.12
CA PRO A 27 41.41 -19.40 20.57
C PRO A 27 42.34 -18.35 19.98
N ARG A 28 42.01 -17.85 18.76
CA ARG A 28 42.77 -16.81 18.08
C ARG A 28 42.09 -15.46 18.27
N ARG A 29 42.90 -14.40 18.35
CA ARG A 29 42.37 -13.02 18.41
C ARG A 29 41.49 -12.72 17.19
N GLY A 30 40.29 -12.15 17.45
CA GLY A 30 39.28 -11.84 16.42
C GLY A 30 38.40 -13.01 16.01
N GLU A 31 38.57 -14.19 16.62
CA GLU A 31 37.71 -15.35 16.38
C GLU A 31 36.40 -15.20 17.10
N VAL A 32 35.30 -15.51 16.40
CA VAL A 32 33.95 -15.57 16.97
C VAL A 32 33.69 -16.99 17.46
N ARG A 33 33.28 -17.13 18.70
CA ARG A 33 32.90 -18.41 19.31
C ARG A 33 31.56 -18.32 20.01
N LYS A 34 30.90 -19.43 20.18
CA LYS A 34 29.79 -19.56 21.13
C LYS A 34 30.36 -19.78 22.51
N GLY A 35 29.83 -19.07 23.49
CA GLY A 35 30.12 -19.30 24.88
C GLY A 35 28.85 -19.60 25.64
N VAL A 36 28.98 -20.38 26.70
CA VAL A 36 27.94 -20.61 27.71
C VAL A 36 28.28 -19.83 28.96
N ILE A 37 27.33 -19.04 29.44
CA ILE A 37 27.55 -18.24 30.68
C ILE A 37 27.67 -19.17 31.86
N LEU A 38 28.81 -19.13 32.56
CA LEU A 38 29.06 -19.90 33.76
C LEU A 38 28.72 -19.09 35.05
N SER A 39 29.07 -17.82 35.05
CA SER A 39 28.77 -16.93 36.18
C SER A 39 28.60 -15.49 35.71
N ILE A 40 27.73 -14.76 36.38
CA ILE A 40 27.51 -13.32 36.21
C ILE A 40 27.79 -12.64 37.51
N SER A 41 28.81 -11.76 37.54
CA SER A 41 29.16 -10.93 38.65
C SER A 41 28.90 -9.44 38.33
N GLU A 42 28.97 -8.57 39.33
CA GLU A 42 28.83 -7.12 39.13
C GLU A 42 29.90 -6.56 38.17
N ASN A 43 31.13 -7.10 38.25
CA ASN A 43 32.30 -6.57 37.55
C ASN A 43 32.75 -7.41 36.33
N ASP A 44 32.31 -8.65 36.20
CA ASP A 44 32.70 -9.53 35.09
C ASP A 44 31.65 -10.62 34.81
N MET A 45 31.78 -11.23 33.67
CA MET A 45 30.99 -12.41 33.30
C MET A 45 31.96 -13.49 32.77
N VAL A 46 31.87 -14.68 33.33
CA VAL A 46 32.68 -15.82 32.93
C VAL A 46 31.89 -16.72 31.97
N VAL A 47 32.52 -17.10 30.86
CA VAL A 47 31.88 -17.83 29.77
C VAL A 47 32.74 -19.04 29.39
N ASP A 48 32.17 -20.22 29.39
CA ASP A 48 32.80 -21.41 28.81
C ASP A 48 32.71 -21.33 27.27
N MET A 49 33.86 -21.39 26.62
CA MET A 49 33.97 -21.33 25.16
C MET A 49 34.28 -22.72 24.55
N GLY A 50 34.14 -23.79 25.31
CA GLY A 50 34.56 -25.13 24.89
C GLY A 50 36.08 -25.26 24.75
N THR A 51 36.86 -24.43 25.43
CA THR A 51 38.34 -24.45 25.44
C THR A 51 38.87 -24.86 26.81
N LYS A 52 40.18 -25.09 26.88
CA LYS A 52 40.83 -25.40 28.17
C LYS A 52 40.76 -24.27 29.20
N ARG A 53 40.33 -23.07 28.82
CA ARG A 53 40.24 -21.89 29.62
C ARG A 53 38.96 -21.13 29.35
N ASP A 54 38.41 -20.59 30.37
CA ASP A 54 37.19 -19.79 30.30
C ASP A 54 37.45 -18.39 29.72
N GLY A 55 36.47 -17.83 29.06
CA GLY A 55 36.44 -16.45 28.62
C GLY A 55 35.96 -15.53 29.70
N ILE A 56 36.62 -14.38 29.86
CA ILE A 56 36.20 -13.31 30.75
C ILE A 56 35.72 -12.11 29.93
N ILE A 57 34.49 -11.68 30.16
CA ILE A 57 33.92 -10.46 29.63
C ILE A 57 34.14 -9.35 30.63
N PRO A 58 34.93 -8.31 30.30
CA PRO A 58 35.24 -7.25 31.25
C PRO A 58 34.05 -6.31 31.45
N PRO A 59 34.00 -5.57 32.59
CA PRO A 59 32.89 -4.68 32.95
C PRO A 59 32.66 -3.60 31.88
N LYS A 60 33.70 -3.06 31.27
CA LYS A 60 33.61 -2.09 30.17
C LYS A 60 32.86 -2.60 28.92
N ASP A 61 32.83 -3.90 28.71
CA ASP A 61 32.07 -4.51 27.63
C ASP A 61 30.61 -4.72 28.04
N LEU A 62 30.37 -5.01 29.31
CA LEU A 62 29.02 -5.15 29.89
C LEU A 62 28.29 -3.80 29.97
N ASP A 63 29.00 -2.72 30.24
CA ASP A 63 28.47 -1.35 30.33
C ASP A 63 28.00 -0.83 28.95
N LEU A 64 28.46 -1.42 27.84
CA LEU A 64 28.01 -1.12 26.50
C LEU A 64 26.73 -1.88 26.08
N LEU A 65 26.25 -2.78 26.93
CA LEU A 65 24.99 -3.51 26.72
C LEU A 65 23.82 -2.63 27.17
N GLU A 66 22.70 -2.78 26.49
CA GLU A 66 21.42 -2.22 26.94
C GLU A 66 21.01 -2.89 28.28
N ASP A 67 20.50 -2.10 29.22
CA ASP A 67 20.15 -2.57 30.55
C ASP A 67 19.14 -3.73 30.51
N GLU A 68 18.14 -3.65 29.62
CA GLU A 68 17.16 -4.72 29.45
C GLU A 68 17.80 -6.03 28.98
N TYR A 69 18.72 -5.94 28.01
CA TYR A 69 19.42 -7.12 27.50
C TYR A 69 20.36 -7.70 28.57
N ARG A 70 21.06 -6.84 29.35
CA ARG A 70 21.93 -7.26 30.47
C ARG A 70 21.14 -8.02 31.52
N GLN A 71 19.93 -7.53 31.87
CA GLN A 71 19.06 -8.18 32.87
C GLN A 71 18.44 -9.50 32.35
N SER A 72 18.30 -9.66 31.06
CA SER A 72 17.76 -10.88 30.47
C SER A 72 18.75 -12.05 30.44
N LEU A 73 20.07 -11.80 30.64
CA LEU A 73 21.10 -12.84 30.58
C LEU A 73 21.07 -13.70 31.86
N GLN A 74 21.09 -15.01 31.65
CA GLN A 74 21.11 -15.99 32.74
C GLN A 74 22.30 -16.95 32.61
N VAL A 75 22.69 -17.54 33.74
CA VAL A 75 23.69 -18.61 33.75
C VAL A 75 23.15 -19.80 32.95
N GLY A 76 23.97 -20.30 32.05
CA GLY A 76 23.59 -21.35 31.09
C GLY A 76 23.21 -20.85 29.70
N ASP A 77 23.02 -19.53 29.50
CA ASP A 77 22.70 -18.97 28.19
C ASP A 77 23.88 -19.09 27.22
N ARG A 78 23.53 -19.39 25.96
CA ARG A 78 24.50 -19.46 24.86
C ARG A 78 24.63 -18.10 24.18
N ILE A 79 25.79 -17.48 24.29
CA ILE A 79 26.08 -16.16 23.74
C ILE A 79 27.22 -16.18 22.72
N PRO A 80 27.17 -15.34 21.68
CA PRO A 80 28.29 -15.17 20.75
C PRO A 80 29.34 -14.26 21.38
N VAL A 81 30.59 -14.68 21.40
CA VAL A 81 31.71 -13.89 21.91
C VAL A 81 32.85 -13.81 20.91
N VAL A 82 33.58 -12.69 20.91
CA VAL A 82 34.77 -12.50 20.10
C VAL A 82 35.99 -12.48 21.02
N VAL A 83 37.01 -13.26 20.67
CA VAL A 83 38.28 -13.31 21.38
C VAL A 83 39.04 -12.00 21.13
N MET A 84 39.25 -11.21 22.20
CA MET A 84 39.94 -9.94 22.12
C MET A 84 41.45 -10.06 22.40
N LYS A 85 41.79 -10.83 23.40
CA LYS A 85 43.16 -11.00 23.84
C LYS A 85 43.33 -12.36 24.45
N THR A 86 44.33 -13.09 24.02
CA THR A 86 44.80 -14.32 24.63
C THR A 86 46.03 -13.97 25.48
N TRP A 87 45.98 -14.22 26.80
CA TRP A 87 47.12 -13.94 27.67
C TRP A 87 47.91 -15.23 27.92
N GLY A 88 49.16 -15.05 28.33
CA GLY A 88 50.05 -16.16 28.66
C GLY A 88 49.57 -16.99 29.87
N ASP A 89 50.35 -17.91 30.31
CA ASP A 89 50.03 -19.14 31.06
C ASP A 89 49.11 -19.09 32.30
N HIS A 90 48.68 -17.93 32.85
CA HIS A 90 47.97 -17.91 34.11
C HIS A 90 46.62 -17.22 34.17
N ASP A 91 46.24 -16.42 33.19
CA ASP A 91 44.96 -15.70 33.20
C ASP A 91 44.06 -16.08 32.03
N GLY A 92 42.73 -16.02 32.25
CA GLY A 92 41.70 -16.36 31.26
C GLY A 92 41.77 -15.60 29.94
N VAL A 93 40.95 -15.97 28.98
CA VAL A 93 40.86 -15.33 27.66
C VAL A 93 39.92 -14.14 27.77
N ILE A 94 40.36 -12.94 27.41
CA ILE A 94 39.46 -11.77 27.37
C ILE A 94 38.62 -11.84 26.11
N VAL A 95 37.31 -11.84 26.29
CA VAL A 95 36.31 -11.88 25.20
C VAL A 95 35.36 -10.70 25.25
N SER A 96 34.74 -10.37 24.15
CA SER A 96 33.75 -9.31 24.04
C SER A 96 32.42 -9.87 23.52
N LEU A 97 31.38 -9.66 24.32
CA LEU A 97 30.02 -10.00 23.96
C LEU A 97 29.45 -9.00 22.92
N ASN A 98 29.74 -7.70 23.08
CA ASN A 98 29.28 -6.67 22.13
C ASN A 98 29.76 -6.94 20.71
N LYS A 99 31.03 -7.27 20.55
CA LYS A 99 31.58 -7.64 19.22
C LYS A 99 31.03 -8.97 18.72
N GLY A 100 30.69 -9.89 19.63
CA GLY A 100 30.01 -11.13 19.30
C GLY A 100 28.63 -10.87 18.70
N LEU A 101 27.84 -10.04 19.36
CA LEU A 101 26.52 -9.61 18.89
C LEU A 101 26.62 -8.81 17.59
N GLU A 102 27.56 -7.85 17.51
CA GLU A 102 27.83 -7.11 16.26
C GLU A 102 28.17 -8.07 15.11
N SER A 103 28.99 -9.09 15.36
CA SER A 103 29.33 -10.10 14.36
C SER A 103 28.12 -10.94 13.93
N LYS A 104 27.23 -11.27 14.86
CA LYS A 104 25.96 -11.94 14.58
C LYS A 104 25.06 -11.08 13.67
N ASP A 105 24.97 -9.79 13.96
CA ASP A 105 24.18 -8.86 13.15
C ASP A 105 24.74 -8.69 11.73
N TRP A 106 26.08 -8.67 11.57
CA TRP A 106 26.71 -8.69 10.25
C TRP A 106 26.40 -9.96 9.46
N LEU A 107 26.35 -11.10 10.11
CA LEU A 107 25.92 -12.37 9.45
C LEU A 107 24.46 -12.30 9.03
N ARG A 108 23.58 -11.85 9.94
CA ARG A 108 22.16 -11.66 9.63
C ARG A 108 21.98 -10.69 8.43
N ALA A 109 22.73 -9.59 8.40
CA ALA A 109 22.71 -8.66 7.27
C ALA A 109 23.15 -9.32 5.98
N GLN A 110 24.11 -10.22 6.03
CA GLN A 110 24.61 -10.93 4.88
C GLN A 110 23.62 -12.00 4.40
N ASP A 111 22.98 -12.74 5.31
CA ASP A 111 21.91 -13.68 4.97
C ASP A 111 20.70 -12.94 4.34
N LEU A 112 20.37 -11.75 4.83
CA LEU A 112 19.35 -10.89 4.24
C LEU A 112 19.75 -10.38 2.85
N LEU A 113 21.01 -10.07 2.63
CA LEU A 113 21.51 -9.69 1.30
C LEU A 113 21.35 -10.84 0.31
N GLU A 114 21.68 -12.07 0.71
CA GLU A 114 21.60 -13.26 -0.17
C GLU A 114 20.16 -13.72 -0.41
N SER A 115 19.37 -13.78 0.66
CA SER A 115 17.96 -14.15 0.56
C SER A 115 17.12 -13.04 -0.07
N GLY A 116 17.61 -11.80 0.00
CA GLY A 116 16.90 -10.64 -0.45
C GLY A 116 15.55 -10.39 0.26
N LYS A 117 15.37 -10.94 1.44
CA LYS A 117 14.13 -10.76 2.21
C LYS A 117 13.94 -9.31 2.63
N VAL A 118 12.69 -8.88 2.61
CA VAL A 118 12.27 -7.59 3.18
C VAL A 118 12.23 -7.72 4.70
N PHE A 119 12.72 -6.72 5.40
CA PHE A 119 12.63 -6.60 6.85
C PHE A 119 12.25 -5.17 7.22
N GLU A 120 11.80 -4.99 8.44
CA GLU A 120 11.39 -3.70 8.96
C GLU A 120 12.45 -3.16 9.92
N ALA A 121 12.74 -1.85 9.81
CA ALA A 121 13.65 -1.16 10.70
C ALA A 121 13.21 0.29 10.95
N GLN A 122 13.47 0.77 12.16
CA GLN A 122 13.12 2.12 12.57
C GLN A 122 14.20 3.12 12.16
N VAL A 123 13.77 4.29 11.69
CA VAL A 123 14.66 5.40 11.36
C VAL A 123 15.12 6.08 12.63
N ASN A 124 16.43 6.10 12.87
CA ASN A 124 17.05 6.69 14.05
C ASN A 124 17.58 8.12 13.77
N GLY A 125 17.93 8.43 12.54
CA GLY A 125 18.49 9.74 12.27
C GLY A 125 18.56 10.12 10.79
N VAL A 126 18.90 11.38 10.57
CA VAL A 126 18.97 11.99 9.24
C VAL A 126 20.38 12.47 8.92
N ASN A 127 20.83 12.15 7.72
CA ASN A 127 22.10 12.62 7.17
C ASN A 127 21.86 13.39 5.86
N ARG A 128 22.88 14.15 5.40
CA ARG A 128 22.80 14.88 4.13
C ARG A 128 22.49 13.96 2.93
N GLY A 129 23.03 12.74 2.92
CA GLY A 129 22.91 11.77 1.84
C GLY A 129 21.75 10.80 1.94
N GLY A 130 21.05 10.72 3.09
CA GLY A 130 19.99 9.74 3.35
C GLY A 130 19.57 9.72 4.80
N VAL A 131 18.94 8.61 5.20
CA VAL A 131 18.55 8.35 6.58
C VAL A 131 19.34 7.17 7.15
N THR A 132 19.47 7.13 8.48
CA THR A 132 20.07 6.02 9.20
C THR A 132 19.00 5.26 9.95
N VAL A 133 19.10 3.94 9.92
CA VAL A 133 18.16 3.02 10.57
C VAL A 133 18.92 2.09 11.50
N ASP A 134 18.24 1.59 12.54
CA ASP A 134 18.80 0.63 13.46
C ASP A 134 18.64 -0.79 12.90
N PHE A 135 19.73 -1.53 12.94
CA PHE A 135 19.76 -2.95 12.57
C PHE A 135 20.50 -3.72 13.65
N GLY A 136 19.81 -4.03 14.73
CA GLY A 136 20.43 -4.55 15.94
C GLY A 136 21.47 -3.56 16.45
N ARG A 137 22.73 -4.00 16.55
CA ARG A 137 23.87 -3.14 16.97
C ARG A 137 24.55 -2.42 15.80
N LEU A 138 24.08 -2.64 14.59
CA LEU A 138 24.59 -1.97 13.40
C LEU A 138 23.71 -0.78 13.04
N ARG A 139 24.32 0.19 12.37
CA ARG A 139 23.60 1.28 11.73
C ARG A 139 23.55 1.05 10.24
N GLY A 140 22.32 0.87 9.74
CA GLY A 140 22.05 0.84 8.32
C GLY A 140 21.93 2.23 7.74
N PHE A 141 22.28 2.41 6.48
CA PHE A 141 22.17 3.66 5.75
C PHE A 141 21.29 3.47 4.51
N VAL A 142 20.26 4.30 4.39
CA VAL A 142 19.36 4.35 3.22
C VAL A 142 19.68 5.63 2.46
N PRO A 143 20.26 5.56 1.25
CA PRO A 143 20.52 6.74 0.42
C PRO A 143 19.21 7.42 -0.02
N ASN A 144 19.23 8.75 -0.24
CA ASN A 144 18.06 9.50 -0.72
C ASN A 144 17.47 8.92 -2.01
N SER A 145 18.29 8.35 -2.90
CA SER A 145 17.84 7.71 -4.15
C SER A 145 17.07 6.40 -3.95
N HIS A 146 17.18 5.82 -2.78
CA HIS A 146 16.55 4.55 -2.39
C HIS A 146 15.39 4.70 -1.42
N LEU A 147 15.00 5.94 -1.08
CA LEU A 147 13.79 6.26 -0.35
C LEU A 147 12.63 6.43 -1.33
N THR A 148 11.48 5.82 -1.02
CA THR A 148 10.19 5.99 -1.71
C THR A 148 9.23 6.84 -0.91
N SER A 149 9.34 6.84 0.39
CA SER A 149 8.54 7.68 1.30
C SER A 149 8.75 9.19 1.09
N ILE A 150 9.76 9.58 0.31
CA ILE A 150 10.02 10.98 -0.02
C ILE A 150 9.78 11.20 -1.52
N PRO A 151 8.91 12.15 -1.91
CA PRO A 151 8.64 12.47 -3.30
C PRO A 151 9.92 12.85 -4.08
N LEU A 152 10.02 12.38 -5.33
CA LEU A 152 11.13 12.69 -6.20
C LEU A 152 11.14 14.19 -6.57
N GLY A 153 12.33 14.79 -6.59
CA GLY A 153 12.49 16.20 -7.00
C GLY A 153 12.59 17.21 -5.87
N ILE A 154 12.30 16.83 -4.64
CA ILE A 154 12.45 17.70 -3.46
C ILE A 154 13.95 17.87 -3.15
N ARG A 155 14.37 19.13 -2.91
CA ARG A 155 15.77 19.48 -2.60
C ARG A 155 15.87 20.49 -1.44
N GLY A 156 17.07 20.65 -0.90
CA GLY A 156 17.35 21.66 0.11
C GLY A 156 16.62 21.45 1.43
N LYS A 157 16.00 22.51 1.93
CA LYS A 157 15.34 22.55 3.24
C LYS A 157 14.14 21.58 3.31
N ARG A 158 13.30 21.55 2.26
CA ARG A 158 12.13 20.65 2.19
C ARG A 158 12.52 19.16 2.24
N LEU A 159 13.62 18.77 1.60
CA LEU A 159 14.14 17.40 1.66
C LEU A 159 14.61 17.04 3.08
N ARG A 160 15.16 18.01 3.80
CA ARG A 160 15.57 17.79 5.18
C ARG A 160 14.37 17.63 6.11
N GLU A 161 13.38 18.48 5.99
CA GLU A 161 12.12 18.42 6.75
C GLU A 161 11.41 17.08 6.50
N ALA A 162 11.22 16.68 5.24
CA ALA A 162 10.62 15.38 4.90
C ALA A 162 11.40 14.18 5.47
N LYS A 163 12.72 14.27 5.58
CA LYS A 163 13.51 13.21 6.24
C LYS A 163 13.38 13.24 7.76
N GLU A 164 13.28 14.43 8.35
CA GLU A 164 13.07 14.59 9.79
C GLU A 164 11.71 14.00 10.24
N GLU A 165 10.69 14.08 9.40
CA GLU A 165 9.38 13.44 9.62
C GLU A 165 9.43 11.90 9.59
N LEU A 166 10.43 11.33 8.94
CA LEU A 166 10.63 9.88 8.93
C LEU A 166 11.29 9.35 10.20
N VAL A 167 11.91 10.20 11.01
CA VAL A 167 12.55 9.77 12.26
C VAL A 167 11.52 9.16 13.20
N GLY A 168 11.81 7.97 13.70
CA GLY A 168 10.90 7.19 14.53
C GLY A 168 9.90 6.34 13.75
N ARG A 169 9.74 6.53 12.43
CA ARG A 169 8.90 5.66 11.60
C ARG A 169 9.63 4.36 11.25
N THR A 170 8.85 3.30 11.09
CA THR A 170 9.33 2.01 10.62
C THR A 170 9.25 1.95 9.10
N LEU A 171 10.37 1.61 8.46
CA LEU A 171 10.46 1.43 7.01
C LEU A 171 10.68 -0.03 6.65
N SER A 172 10.05 -0.48 5.55
CA SER A 172 10.31 -1.79 4.95
C SER A 172 11.54 -1.69 4.05
N LEU A 173 12.57 -2.48 4.33
CA LEU A 173 13.89 -2.33 3.72
C LEU A 173 14.44 -3.66 3.20
N VAL A 174 15.32 -3.56 2.21
CA VAL A 174 16.12 -4.68 1.69
C VAL A 174 17.59 -4.30 1.77
N VAL A 175 18.44 -5.26 2.10
CA VAL A 175 19.90 -5.08 2.14
C VAL A 175 20.44 -5.08 0.71
N ILE A 176 21.22 -4.04 0.34
CA ILE A 176 21.87 -3.92 -0.98
C ILE A 176 23.37 -4.23 -0.88
N GLU A 177 24.03 -3.68 0.14
CA GLU A 177 25.47 -3.81 0.30
C GLU A 177 25.81 -4.07 1.77
N VAL A 178 26.67 -5.06 1.99
CA VAL A 178 27.26 -5.38 3.31
C VAL A 178 28.76 -5.30 3.20
N ASN A 179 29.36 -4.37 3.93
CA ASN A 179 30.81 -4.22 3.99
C ASN A 179 31.28 -4.11 5.44
N GLN A 180 31.53 -5.24 6.06
CA GLN A 180 31.96 -5.33 7.45
C GLN A 180 33.29 -4.57 7.71
N ARG A 181 34.25 -4.60 6.75
CA ARG A 181 35.54 -3.93 6.92
C ARG A 181 35.41 -2.41 7.00
N ARG A 182 34.49 -1.83 6.23
CA ARG A 182 34.20 -0.40 6.22
C ARG A 182 33.06 -0.02 7.14
N ARG A 183 32.51 -0.98 7.89
CA ARG A 183 31.31 -0.81 8.73
C ARG A 183 30.15 -0.16 7.98
N ARG A 184 29.92 -0.59 6.74
CA ARG A 184 28.92 -0.02 5.87
C ARG A 184 27.85 -1.07 5.57
N LEU A 185 26.59 -0.73 5.90
CA LEU A 185 25.39 -1.47 5.59
C LEU A 185 24.47 -0.53 4.80
N VAL A 186 24.24 -0.83 3.52
CA VAL A 186 23.38 -0.02 2.64
C VAL A 186 22.07 -0.75 2.42
N LEU A 187 20.98 -0.03 2.57
CA LEU A 187 19.62 -0.52 2.52
C LEU A 187 18.81 0.26 1.49
N SER A 188 17.68 -0.33 1.03
CA SER A 188 16.77 0.29 0.09
C SER A 188 15.32 0.02 0.43
N GLU A 189 14.53 1.05 0.53
CA GLU A 189 13.09 1.03 0.59
C GLU A 189 12.51 0.74 -0.81
N ARG A 190 13.01 1.40 -1.83
CA ARG A 190 12.54 1.24 -3.22
C ARG A 190 12.58 -0.20 -3.73
N ILE A 191 13.64 -0.96 -3.40
CA ILE A 191 13.73 -2.37 -3.78
C ILE A 191 12.77 -3.21 -2.94
N ALA A 192 12.55 -2.85 -1.68
CA ALA A 192 11.59 -3.52 -0.82
C ALA A 192 10.16 -3.37 -1.37
N ASP A 193 9.78 -2.16 -1.76
CA ASP A 193 8.47 -1.88 -2.37
C ASP A 193 8.31 -2.60 -3.70
N GLY A 194 9.35 -2.58 -4.56
CA GLY A 194 9.34 -3.34 -5.81
C GLY A 194 9.11 -4.85 -5.59
N ARG A 195 9.77 -5.45 -4.58
CA ARG A 195 9.56 -6.87 -4.23
C ARG A 195 8.19 -7.14 -3.64
N ARG A 196 7.67 -6.22 -2.83
CA ARG A 196 6.30 -6.32 -2.29
C ARG A 196 5.28 -6.29 -3.43
N ARG A 197 5.46 -5.36 -4.39
CA ARG A 197 4.62 -5.30 -5.60
C ARG A 197 4.68 -6.58 -6.41
N GLN A 198 5.88 -7.08 -6.68
CA GLN A 198 6.06 -8.31 -7.43
C GLN A 198 5.39 -9.50 -6.74
N LYS A 199 5.55 -9.62 -5.43
CA LYS A 199 4.90 -10.68 -4.65
C LYS A 199 3.38 -10.58 -4.71
N LEU A 200 2.81 -9.37 -4.60
CA LEU A 200 1.37 -9.14 -4.76
C LEU A 200 0.89 -9.52 -6.16
N LEU A 201 1.64 -9.13 -7.22
CA LEU A 201 1.32 -9.51 -8.60
C LEU A 201 1.37 -11.03 -8.84
N ASP A 202 2.27 -11.73 -8.15
CA ASP A 202 2.39 -13.19 -8.24
C ASP A 202 1.25 -13.90 -7.48
N GLU A 203 0.74 -13.30 -6.40
CA GLU A 203 -0.36 -13.82 -5.58
C GLU A 203 -1.74 -13.53 -6.19
N LEU A 204 -1.83 -12.53 -7.10
CA LEU A 204 -3.10 -12.17 -7.73
C LEU A 204 -3.45 -13.14 -8.86
N GLU A 205 -4.65 -13.68 -8.79
CA GLU A 205 -5.22 -14.57 -9.80
C GLU A 205 -6.51 -13.97 -10.39
N LYS A 206 -6.80 -14.31 -11.64
CA LYS A 206 -8.05 -13.94 -12.29
C LYS A 206 -9.26 -14.51 -11.52
N GLY A 207 -10.30 -13.71 -11.33
CA GLY A 207 -11.52 -14.07 -10.60
C GLY A 207 -11.41 -13.84 -9.08
N GLN A 208 -10.29 -13.36 -8.58
CA GLN A 208 -10.12 -13.07 -7.17
C GLN A 208 -10.76 -11.74 -6.80
N VAL A 209 -11.54 -11.75 -5.72
CA VAL A 209 -12.12 -10.53 -5.14
C VAL A 209 -11.14 -9.91 -4.15
N ARG A 210 -10.92 -8.61 -4.28
CA ARG A 210 -10.03 -7.82 -3.41
C ARG A 210 -10.67 -6.48 -3.09
N THR A 211 -10.36 -5.97 -1.92
CA THR A 211 -10.69 -4.60 -1.53
C THR A 211 -9.53 -3.68 -1.88
N GLY A 212 -9.82 -2.53 -2.47
CA GLY A 212 -8.83 -1.52 -2.80
C GLY A 212 -9.33 -0.12 -2.53
N ILE A 213 -8.42 0.85 -2.57
CA ILE A 213 -8.73 2.26 -2.34
C ILE A 213 -8.58 3.03 -3.65
N VAL A 214 -9.60 3.80 -4.01
CA VAL A 214 -9.58 4.66 -5.21
C VAL A 214 -8.53 5.75 -5.03
N ARG A 215 -7.50 5.72 -5.86
CA ARG A 215 -6.37 6.66 -5.82
C ARG A 215 -6.55 7.87 -6.72
N ASN A 216 -7.09 7.63 -7.89
CA ASN A 216 -7.28 8.66 -8.90
C ASN A 216 -8.41 8.27 -9.85
N LEU A 217 -9.15 9.27 -10.35
CA LEU A 217 -10.19 9.13 -11.34
C LEU A 217 -9.74 9.83 -12.63
N VAL A 218 -10.01 9.20 -13.77
CA VAL A 218 -9.70 9.71 -15.11
C VAL A 218 -10.87 9.40 -16.05
N ASP A 219 -11.01 10.12 -17.15
CA ASP A 219 -12.15 9.99 -18.08
C ASP A 219 -12.48 8.55 -18.50
N PHE A 220 -11.47 7.69 -18.62
CA PHE A 220 -11.64 6.30 -19.06
C PHE A 220 -11.73 5.27 -17.92
N GLY A 221 -11.69 5.69 -16.64
CA GLY A 221 -11.81 4.76 -15.53
C GLY A 221 -11.22 5.24 -14.21
N ALA A 222 -11.13 4.33 -13.23
CA ALA A 222 -10.62 4.56 -11.89
C ALA A 222 -9.37 3.75 -11.62
N PHE A 223 -8.35 4.40 -11.04
CA PHE A 223 -7.16 3.72 -10.50
C PHE A 223 -7.39 3.35 -9.04
N VAL A 224 -7.24 2.08 -8.73
CA VAL A 224 -7.47 1.51 -7.39
C VAL A 224 -6.19 0.88 -6.88
N ASP A 225 -5.75 1.27 -5.70
CA ASP A 225 -4.59 0.68 -5.01
C ASP A 225 -5.02 -0.58 -4.26
N LEU A 226 -4.45 -1.71 -4.62
CA LEU A 226 -4.68 -3.02 -4.00
C LEU A 226 -3.67 -3.32 -2.88
N GLY A 227 -3.06 -2.31 -2.28
CA GLY A 227 -2.04 -2.45 -1.23
C GLY A 227 -0.61 -2.38 -1.74
N GLY A 228 -0.36 -1.49 -2.71
CA GLY A 228 0.95 -1.20 -3.30
C GLY A 228 1.07 -1.50 -4.78
N VAL A 229 0.00 -2.02 -5.41
CA VAL A 229 -0.11 -2.18 -6.86
C VAL A 229 -1.39 -1.50 -7.34
N ASP A 230 -1.27 -0.63 -8.33
CA ASP A 230 -2.39 0.08 -8.90
C ASP A 230 -3.09 -0.80 -9.95
N GLY A 231 -4.38 -1.05 -9.79
CA GLY A 231 -5.26 -1.64 -10.79
C GLY A 231 -6.11 -0.58 -11.49
N LEU A 232 -6.58 -0.87 -12.68
CA LEU A 232 -7.47 -0.02 -13.44
C LEU A 232 -8.85 -0.67 -13.56
N ILE A 233 -9.88 0.04 -13.14
CA ILE A 233 -11.28 -0.26 -13.50
C ILE A 233 -11.62 0.61 -14.70
N HIS A 234 -11.86 0.01 -15.85
CA HIS A 234 -12.35 0.74 -17.02
C HIS A 234 -13.76 1.26 -16.74
N ILE A 235 -14.18 2.38 -17.37
CA ILE A 235 -15.50 2.98 -17.18
C ILE A 235 -16.65 1.98 -17.42
N SER A 236 -16.52 1.09 -18.41
CA SER A 236 -17.49 0.02 -18.69
C SER A 236 -17.57 -1.08 -17.63
N GLU A 237 -16.60 -1.14 -16.72
CA GLU A 237 -16.49 -2.14 -15.64
C GLU A 237 -16.79 -1.56 -14.25
N LEU A 238 -17.24 -0.29 -14.20
CA LEU A 238 -17.62 0.38 -12.97
C LEU A 238 -19.02 0.02 -12.51
N ASP A 239 -19.99 0.10 -13.43
CA ASP A 239 -21.40 -0.15 -13.14
C ASP A 239 -22.10 -0.76 -14.37
N TRP A 240 -23.34 -1.26 -14.15
CA TRP A 240 -24.23 -1.73 -15.20
C TRP A 240 -24.90 -0.58 -15.93
N LYS A 241 -25.13 0.56 -15.25
CA LYS A 241 -25.65 1.78 -15.86
C LYS A 241 -24.61 2.44 -16.75
N HIS A 242 -25.07 3.10 -17.81
CA HIS A 242 -24.19 3.96 -18.59
C HIS A 242 -23.72 5.12 -17.72
N ILE A 243 -22.42 5.32 -17.66
CA ILE A 243 -21.77 6.36 -16.86
C ILE A 243 -20.93 7.18 -17.81
N ASP A 244 -21.12 8.50 -17.80
CA ASP A 244 -20.33 9.42 -18.62
C ASP A 244 -18.97 9.71 -17.98
N HIS A 245 -18.93 9.77 -16.63
CA HIS A 245 -17.70 10.03 -15.89
C HIS A 245 -17.60 9.17 -14.61
N PRO A 246 -16.43 8.60 -14.28
CA PRO A 246 -16.25 7.77 -13.09
C PRO A 246 -16.58 8.46 -11.76
N GLU A 247 -16.52 9.79 -11.69
CA GLU A 247 -16.87 10.59 -10.52
C GLU A 247 -18.36 10.52 -10.13
N GLU A 248 -19.22 10.04 -11.02
CA GLU A 248 -20.64 9.84 -10.73
C GLU A 248 -20.87 8.67 -9.75
N VAL A 249 -19.94 7.74 -9.69
CA VAL A 249 -20.09 6.48 -8.92
C VAL A 249 -19.05 6.34 -7.83
N LEU A 250 -17.85 6.90 -8.02
CA LEU A 250 -16.71 6.75 -7.11
C LEU A 250 -16.08 8.09 -6.79
N SER A 251 -15.55 8.20 -5.58
CA SER A 251 -14.74 9.34 -5.14
C SER A 251 -13.32 8.90 -4.79
N VAL A 252 -12.36 9.81 -4.92
CA VAL A 252 -10.98 9.53 -4.52
C VAL A 252 -10.92 9.31 -3.03
N GLY A 253 -10.37 8.16 -2.62
CA GLY A 253 -10.28 7.73 -1.23
C GLY A 253 -11.33 6.69 -0.83
N ASP A 254 -12.30 6.38 -1.69
CA ASP A 254 -13.31 5.35 -1.43
C ASP A 254 -12.67 3.96 -1.38
N GLU A 255 -13.15 3.15 -0.47
CA GLU A 255 -12.82 1.73 -0.39
C GLU A 255 -13.82 0.94 -1.24
N VAL A 256 -13.30 0.20 -2.23
CA VAL A 256 -14.12 -0.54 -3.20
C VAL A 256 -13.72 -2.00 -3.27
N GLU A 257 -14.71 -2.87 -3.35
CA GLU A 257 -14.51 -4.28 -3.68
C GLU A 257 -14.47 -4.45 -5.19
N VAL A 258 -13.47 -5.17 -5.68
CA VAL A 258 -13.22 -5.38 -7.10
C VAL A 258 -12.83 -6.81 -7.40
N GLU A 259 -13.23 -7.31 -8.55
CA GLU A 259 -12.78 -8.59 -9.09
C GLU A 259 -11.64 -8.37 -10.07
N VAL A 260 -10.62 -9.23 -9.99
CA VAL A 260 -9.47 -9.22 -10.90
C VAL A 260 -9.85 -9.89 -12.22
N LEU A 261 -9.93 -9.12 -13.30
CA LEU A 261 -10.22 -9.63 -14.65
C LEU A 261 -8.97 -10.22 -15.30
N SER A 262 -7.84 -9.51 -15.22
CA SER A 262 -6.57 -9.94 -15.78
C SER A 262 -5.39 -9.28 -15.07
N VAL A 263 -4.25 -10.00 -15.04
CA VAL A 263 -2.99 -9.53 -14.48
C VAL A 263 -1.91 -9.60 -15.56
N ASP A 264 -1.40 -8.44 -15.98
CA ASP A 264 -0.24 -8.33 -16.87
C ASP A 264 1.02 -8.11 -16.01
N ARG A 265 1.74 -9.20 -15.77
CA ARG A 265 2.94 -9.21 -14.92
C ARG A 265 4.14 -8.48 -15.54
N GLU A 266 4.20 -8.39 -16.87
CA GLU A 266 5.30 -7.72 -17.57
C GLU A 266 5.16 -6.20 -17.51
N ARG A 267 3.92 -5.71 -17.59
CA ARG A 267 3.61 -4.28 -17.57
C ARG A 267 3.14 -3.77 -16.21
N GLU A 268 3.08 -4.66 -15.22
CA GLU A 268 2.56 -4.37 -13.87
C GLU A 268 1.16 -3.73 -13.91
N ARG A 269 0.28 -4.23 -14.81
CA ARG A 269 -1.07 -3.72 -14.98
C ARG A 269 -2.09 -4.76 -14.57
N ILE A 270 -3.08 -4.35 -13.80
CA ILE A 270 -4.18 -5.18 -13.34
C ILE A 270 -5.47 -4.55 -13.86
N ALA A 271 -6.26 -5.33 -14.62
CA ALA A 271 -7.60 -4.94 -14.98
C ALA A 271 -8.57 -5.45 -13.92
N LEU A 272 -9.41 -4.56 -13.45
CA LEU A 272 -10.37 -4.79 -12.37
C LEU A 272 -11.79 -4.53 -12.85
N SER A 273 -12.77 -5.20 -12.24
CA SER A 273 -14.20 -4.95 -12.44
C SER A 273 -14.88 -4.81 -11.08
N ARG A 274 -15.64 -3.76 -10.90
CA ARG A 274 -16.61 -3.60 -9.84
C ARG A 274 -17.96 -4.18 -10.26
N LYS A 275 -18.30 -4.02 -11.55
CA LYS A 275 -19.52 -4.51 -12.18
C LYS A 275 -19.76 -5.99 -11.97
N ALA A 276 -18.69 -6.82 -12.00
CA ALA A 276 -18.78 -8.28 -11.80
C ALA A 276 -19.30 -8.67 -10.40
N LEU A 277 -19.14 -7.79 -9.40
CA LEU A 277 -19.61 -8.00 -8.03
C LEU A 277 -20.99 -7.41 -7.76
N LEU A 278 -21.45 -6.52 -8.63
CA LEU A 278 -22.79 -5.95 -8.53
C LEU A 278 -23.80 -6.95 -9.06
N PRO A 279 -24.98 -7.05 -8.40
CA PRO A 279 -26.07 -7.87 -8.92
C PRO A 279 -26.42 -7.39 -10.33
N ASP A 280 -26.49 -8.33 -11.27
CA ASP A 280 -26.90 -8.01 -12.63
C ASP A 280 -28.37 -7.54 -12.61
N PRO A 281 -28.63 -6.28 -13.01
CA PRO A 281 -30.00 -5.75 -13.04
C PRO A 281 -30.90 -6.52 -13.99
N TRP A 282 -30.32 -7.20 -14.99
CA TRP A 282 -31.06 -8.04 -15.91
C TRP A 282 -31.91 -9.09 -15.19
N PHE A 283 -31.30 -9.86 -14.25
CA PHE A 283 -32.04 -10.89 -13.50
C PHE A 283 -33.16 -10.30 -12.66
N LYS A 284 -32.94 -9.14 -12.06
CA LYS A 284 -33.92 -8.48 -11.22
C LYS A 284 -35.13 -7.97 -12.02
N VAL A 285 -34.84 -7.35 -13.18
CA VAL A 285 -35.89 -6.84 -14.06
C VAL A 285 -36.65 -7.99 -14.73
N THR A 286 -35.97 -9.08 -15.12
CA THR A 286 -36.63 -10.22 -15.78
C THR A 286 -37.41 -11.12 -14.82
N GLU A 287 -37.08 -11.15 -13.53
CA GLU A 287 -37.93 -11.85 -12.51
C GLU A 287 -39.31 -11.21 -12.40
N ASP A 288 -39.41 -9.90 -12.52
CA ASP A 288 -40.63 -9.12 -12.39
C ASP A 288 -41.42 -8.98 -13.71
N LEU A 289 -40.74 -9.17 -14.87
CA LEU A 289 -41.33 -9.01 -16.20
C LEU A 289 -41.75 -10.35 -16.80
N ARG A 290 -42.96 -10.38 -17.34
CA ARG A 290 -43.49 -11.53 -18.07
C ARG A 290 -43.86 -11.15 -19.51
N GLU A 291 -43.80 -12.12 -20.40
CA GLU A 291 -44.33 -11.93 -21.76
C GLU A 291 -45.81 -11.52 -21.72
N GLY A 292 -46.12 -10.43 -22.37
CA GLY A 292 -47.45 -9.83 -22.39
C GLY A 292 -47.69 -8.68 -21.44
N ASP A 293 -46.77 -8.45 -20.47
CA ASP A 293 -46.89 -7.33 -19.52
C ASP A 293 -46.72 -5.99 -20.23
N VAL A 294 -47.44 -5.00 -19.72
CA VAL A 294 -47.35 -3.62 -20.18
C VAL A 294 -46.63 -2.82 -19.09
N VAL A 295 -45.51 -2.24 -19.45
CA VAL A 295 -44.63 -1.51 -18.55
C VAL A 295 -44.31 -0.12 -19.11
N LYS A 296 -44.00 0.79 -18.17
CA LYS A 296 -43.55 2.14 -18.51
C LYS A 296 -42.04 2.09 -18.78
N GLY A 297 -41.61 2.69 -19.90
CA GLY A 297 -40.19 2.83 -20.22
C GLY A 297 -39.88 4.23 -20.74
N THR A 298 -38.59 4.50 -20.90
CA THR A 298 -38.09 5.78 -21.45
C THR A 298 -37.28 5.48 -22.71
N ILE A 299 -37.55 6.19 -23.81
CA ILE A 299 -36.81 6.03 -25.05
C ILE A 299 -35.38 6.56 -24.82
N THR A 300 -34.37 5.67 -24.97
CA THR A 300 -32.94 6.04 -24.86
C THR A 300 -32.38 6.44 -26.20
N ASN A 301 -32.72 5.69 -27.27
CA ASN A 301 -32.21 5.97 -28.61
C ASN A 301 -33.19 5.54 -29.67
N VAL A 302 -33.25 6.32 -30.77
CA VAL A 302 -34.08 6.02 -31.93
C VAL A 302 -33.17 5.75 -33.11
N VAL A 303 -33.38 4.60 -33.75
CA VAL A 303 -32.59 4.14 -34.90
C VAL A 303 -33.51 3.75 -36.06
N ASP A 304 -32.98 3.61 -37.27
CA ASP A 304 -33.76 3.33 -38.51
C ASP A 304 -34.66 2.09 -38.44
N PHE A 305 -34.29 1.12 -37.58
CA PHE A 305 -35.02 -0.16 -37.45
C PHE A 305 -35.88 -0.26 -36.19
N GLY A 306 -35.88 0.77 -35.31
CA GLY A 306 -36.68 0.75 -34.09
C GLY A 306 -36.25 1.76 -33.06
N ALA A 307 -36.83 1.65 -31.86
CA ALA A 307 -36.48 2.45 -30.71
C ALA A 307 -35.98 1.57 -29.56
N PHE A 308 -34.91 2.00 -28.91
CA PHE A 308 -34.45 1.41 -27.65
C PHE A 308 -35.18 2.08 -26.49
N VAL A 309 -35.73 1.27 -25.61
CA VAL A 309 -36.52 1.73 -24.46
C VAL A 309 -35.90 1.16 -23.19
N ASP A 310 -35.48 2.03 -22.27
CA ASP A 310 -35.04 1.67 -20.92
C ASP A 310 -36.27 1.30 -20.08
N LEU A 311 -36.26 0.09 -19.54
CA LEU A 311 -37.32 -0.46 -18.67
C LEU A 311 -37.04 -0.23 -17.21
N GLY A 312 -35.92 0.46 -16.89
CA GLY A 312 -35.41 0.72 -15.55
C GLY A 312 -34.13 -0.05 -15.24
N GLU A 313 -33.36 0.51 -14.31
CA GLU A 313 -32.07 -0.04 -13.83
C GLU A 313 -31.02 -0.28 -14.96
N GLY A 314 -31.17 0.36 -16.16
CA GLY A 314 -30.25 0.21 -17.29
C GLY A 314 -30.51 -1.02 -18.18
N VAL A 315 -31.69 -1.64 -18.06
CA VAL A 315 -32.11 -2.73 -18.95
C VAL A 315 -32.88 -2.16 -20.11
N GLU A 316 -32.34 -2.29 -21.33
CA GLU A 316 -32.93 -1.81 -22.55
C GLU A 316 -33.65 -2.91 -23.33
N GLY A 317 -34.85 -2.60 -23.79
CA GLY A 317 -35.58 -3.42 -24.78
C GLY A 317 -35.64 -2.75 -26.14
N LEU A 318 -35.83 -3.53 -27.22
CA LEU A 318 -35.97 -3.03 -28.58
C LEU A 318 -37.43 -3.11 -29.04
N ALA A 319 -38.01 -1.96 -29.36
CA ALA A 319 -39.27 -1.88 -30.11
C ALA A 319 -38.93 -1.74 -31.62
N HIS A 320 -39.10 -2.82 -32.35
CA HIS A 320 -38.85 -2.80 -33.80
C HIS A 320 -39.89 -1.93 -34.55
N THR A 321 -39.54 -1.32 -35.66
CA THR A 321 -40.45 -0.45 -36.45
C THR A 321 -41.77 -1.12 -36.85
N SER A 322 -41.81 -2.47 -37.03
CA SER A 322 -43.03 -3.23 -37.27
C SER A 322 -43.98 -3.30 -36.07
N GLU A 323 -43.48 -3.07 -34.88
CA GLU A 323 -44.18 -3.15 -33.59
C GLU A 323 -44.49 -1.75 -33.01
N ILE A 324 -44.24 -0.70 -33.82
CA ILE A 324 -44.55 0.68 -33.48
C ILE A 324 -45.78 1.11 -34.30
N PRO A 325 -46.85 1.65 -33.69
CA PRO A 325 -48.00 2.17 -34.41
C PRO A 325 -47.61 3.27 -35.39
N LYS A 326 -48.11 3.21 -36.65
CA LYS A 326 -47.77 4.17 -37.72
C LYS A 326 -48.06 5.64 -37.35
N ALA A 327 -49.09 5.87 -36.56
CA ALA A 327 -49.48 7.21 -36.11
C ALA A 327 -48.43 7.85 -35.19
N GLU A 328 -47.78 7.05 -34.38
CA GLU A 328 -46.74 7.51 -33.44
C GLU A 328 -45.38 7.59 -34.09
N PHE A 329 -45.11 6.72 -35.08
CA PHE A 329 -43.92 6.80 -35.90
C PHE A 329 -43.86 8.07 -36.78
N GLU A 330 -45.04 8.52 -37.30
CA GLU A 330 -45.16 9.74 -38.09
C GLU A 330 -45.13 11.02 -37.23
N SER A 331 -45.55 10.97 -35.98
CA SER A 331 -45.49 12.11 -35.05
C SER A 331 -44.06 12.37 -34.55
N GLY A 332 -43.15 11.40 -34.69
CA GLY A 332 -41.76 11.47 -34.27
C GLY A 332 -41.65 11.43 -32.74
N PHE A 333 -40.81 10.53 -32.22
CA PHE A 333 -40.43 10.50 -30.81
C PHE A 333 -38.96 10.84 -30.66
N GLU A 334 -38.65 11.43 -29.57
CA GLU A 334 -37.29 11.87 -29.21
C GLU A 334 -36.72 11.02 -28.06
N SER A 335 -35.42 10.96 -27.95
CA SER A 335 -34.77 10.42 -26.79
C SER A 335 -35.22 11.18 -25.54
N GLY A 336 -35.62 10.44 -24.49
CA GLY A 336 -36.18 10.98 -23.25
C GLY A 336 -37.72 10.92 -23.16
N ASP A 337 -38.43 10.56 -24.20
CA ASP A 337 -39.90 10.41 -24.15
C ASP A 337 -40.29 9.17 -23.34
N GLN A 338 -41.33 9.32 -22.52
CA GLN A 338 -41.89 8.22 -21.74
C GLN A 338 -42.94 7.47 -22.58
N VAL A 339 -42.86 6.15 -22.57
CA VAL A 339 -43.71 5.29 -23.40
C VAL A 339 -44.25 4.12 -22.57
N MET A 340 -45.45 3.66 -22.96
CA MET A 340 -45.96 2.38 -22.51
C MET A 340 -45.63 1.33 -23.55
N VAL A 341 -44.91 0.30 -23.13
CA VAL A 341 -44.49 -0.80 -23.99
C VAL A 341 -44.97 -2.14 -23.46
N ARG A 342 -45.33 -3.01 -24.40
CA ARG A 342 -45.71 -4.40 -24.09
C ARG A 342 -44.53 -5.31 -24.38
N VAL A 343 -44.19 -6.16 -23.44
CA VAL A 343 -43.15 -7.20 -23.57
C VAL A 343 -43.66 -8.27 -24.54
N LEU A 344 -42.99 -8.48 -25.65
CA LEU A 344 -43.32 -9.53 -26.62
C LEU A 344 -42.57 -10.83 -26.32
N SER A 345 -41.28 -10.73 -26.10
CA SER A 345 -40.43 -11.87 -25.74
C SER A 345 -39.20 -11.44 -24.97
N ILE A 346 -38.73 -12.32 -24.09
CA ILE A 346 -37.52 -12.14 -23.29
C ILE A 346 -36.54 -13.24 -23.68
N ASP A 347 -35.39 -12.86 -24.28
CA ASP A 347 -34.29 -13.79 -24.57
C ASP A 347 -33.21 -13.67 -23.49
N GLU A 348 -33.31 -14.53 -22.48
CA GLU A 348 -32.38 -14.55 -21.34
C GLU A 348 -30.93 -14.82 -21.74
N TRP A 349 -30.69 -15.60 -22.84
CA TRP A 349 -29.36 -15.95 -23.30
C TRP A 349 -28.62 -14.82 -24.00
N ARG A 350 -29.39 -13.96 -24.66
CA ARG A 350 -28.83 -12.84 -25.42
C ARG A 350 -29.04 -11.49 -24.76
N HIS A 351 -29.65 -11.50 -23.55
CA HIS A 351 -30.03 -10.29 -22.83
C HIS A 351 -30.77 -9.29 -23.73
N ARG A 352 -31.86 -9.78 -24.37
CA ARG A 352 -32.67 -8.97 -25.29
C ARG A 352 -34.13 -9.07 -24.93
N ILE A 353 -34.79 -7.92 -24.84
CA ILE A 353 -36.24 -7.83 -24.67
C ILE A 353 -36.80 -7.22 -25.93
N SER A 354 -37.75 -7.94 -26.56
CA SER A 354 -38.52 -7.42 -27.70
C SER A 354 -39.78 -6.76 -27.17
N LEU A 355 -39.99 -5.52 -27.58
CA LEU A 355 -41.10 -4.69 -27.13
C LEU A 355 -42.02 -4.29 -28.26
N ARG A 356 -43.29 -4.06 -27.90
CA ARG A 356 -44.27 -3.37 -28.76
C ARG A 356 -44.60 -2.05 -28.08
N LEU A 357 -44.53 -0.96 -28.84
CA LEU A 357 -44.96 0.35 -28.36
C LEU A 357 -46.48 0.41 -28.39
N GLU A 358 -47.13 0.74 -27.28
CA GLU A 358 -48.59 0.89 -27.20
C GLU A 358 -49.01 2.36 -27.21
N GLU A 359 -48.37 3.20 -26.43
CA GLU A 359 -48.73 4.61 -26.31
C GLU A 359 -47.51 5.43 -25.89
N VAL A 360 -47.39 6.65 -26.41
CA VAL A 360 -46.43 7.65 -25.97
C VAL A 360 -47.11 8.51 -24.90
N LEU A 361 -46.54 8.55 -23.71
CA LEU A 361 -47.11 9.34 -22.63
C LEU A 361 -46.77 10.83 -22.85
N PRO A 362 -47.73 11.74 -22.65
CA PRO A 362 -47.44 13.17 -22.75
C PRO A 362 -46.36 13.53 -21.70
N LYS A 363 -45.39 14.37 -22.10
CA LYS A 363 -44.41 14.91 -21.16
C LYS A 363 -45.15 15.56 -20.00
N GLU A 364 -44.97 15.05 -18.77
CA GLU A 364 -45.37 15.79 -17.58
C GLU A 364 -44.52 17.06 -17.56
N GLU A 365 -45.14 18.21 -17.87
CA GLU A 365 -44.55 19.51 -17.62
C GLU A 365 -44.30 19.57 -16.12
N GLU A 366 -43.03 19.65 -15.70
CA GLU A 366 -42.70 19.97 -14.34
C GLU A 366 -43.48 21.24 -13.94
N PRO A 367 -44.19 21.26 -12.79
CA PRO A 367 -44.95 22.44 -12.42
C PRO A 367 -43.94 23.58 -12.25
N ASP A 368 -44.07 24.55 -13.13
CA ASP A 368 -43.40 25.84 -13.14
C ASP A 368 -43.49 26.40 -11.72
N THR A 369 -42.39 26.49 -11.05
CA THR A 369 -42.31 27.19 -9.76
C THR A 369 -42.63 28.63 -10.03
N PRO A 370 -43.72 29.20 -9.50
CA PRO A 370 -44.07 30.58 -9.80
C PRO A 370 -43.00 31.47 -9.21
N ASP A 371 -42.40 32.21 -10.12
CA ASP A 371 -41.57 33.38 -9.94
C ASP A 371 -42.17 34.34 -8.90
N ALA A 372 -41.60 34.43 -7.74
CA ALA A 372 -41.98 35.42 -6.75
C ALA A 372 -41.50 36.78 -7.22
N GLN A 373 -42.40 37.41 -7.97
CA GLN A 373 -42.30 38.84 -8.32
C GLN A 373 -42.31 39.72 -7.08
N GLN A 374 -41.29 40.50 -7.01
CA GLN A 374 -41.17 41.84 -6.45
C GLN A 374 -42.47 42.48 -5.92
N GLU A 375 -42.50 42.75 -4.65
CA GLU A 375 -43.22 43.92 -4.14
C GLU A 375 -42.23 44.89 -3.52
N THR A 376 -42.13 46.02 -4.20
CA THR A 376 -41.58 47.29 -3.77
C THR A 376 -42.47 47.93 -2.75
N GLY A 377 -41.89 48.50 -1.69
CA GLY A 377 -42.60 49.39 -0.77
C GLY A 377 -41.64 49.85 0.35
N GLU A 378 -40.86 50.82 0.07
CA GLU A 378 -40.78 52.17 0.63
C GLU A 378 -41.31 52.34 2.09
N THR A 379 -40.45 52.65 3.01
CA THR A 379 -40.40 53.89 3.80
C THR A 379 -39.52 53.80 5.05
N ALA A 380 -38.68 54.78 5.08
CA ALA A 380 -38.30 55.71 6.19
C ALA A 380 -37.34 55.20 7.28
N ARG A 381 -36.11 55.62 7.19
CA ARG A 381 -35.53 56.86 7.79
C ARG A 381 -35.19 56.75 9.30
N ALA A 382 -33.97 57.09 9.52
CA ALA A 382 -33.36 57.74 10.71
C ALA A 382 -32.69 56.74 11.68
N GLU A 383 -31.53 56.87 12.05
CA GLU A 383 -30.59 57.87 12.48
C GLU A 383 -29.39 57.24 13.14
N LYS A 384 -28.26 57.77 12.77
CA LYS A 384 -27.11 58.18 13.60
C LYS A 384 -26.30 57.17 14.33
N SER A 385 -25.07 57.12 13.95
CA SER A 385 -23.87 57.89 14.32
C SER A 385 -22.97 57.26 15.33
N GLN A 386 -21.74 57.37 14.98
CA GLN A 386 -20.51 57.54 15.80
C GLN A 386 -19.74 56.26 15.96
N GLU A 387 -18.64 56.19 15.27
CA GLU A 387 -17.36 56.91 15.42
C GLU A 387 -16.44 56.25 16.42
N SER A 388 -15.31 55.97 15.87
CA SER A 388 -13.93 56.16 16.32
C SER A 388 -13.29 54.86 16.76
N GLU A 389 -12.08 54.49 16.50
CA GLU A 389 -10.84 55.15 16.11
C GLU A 389 -9.79 54.03 16.05
N GLU A 390 -9.01 54.04 15.03
CA GLU A 390 -7.64 53.48 15.06
C GLU A 390 -6.80 54.23 16.12
N PRO A 391 -5.72 53.67 16.59
CA PRO A 391 -4.46 53.93 15.93
C PRO A 391 -3.40 52.81 15.93
N GLU A 392 -2.72 52.69 14.84
CA GLU A 392 -1.28 52.41 14.74
C GLU A 392 -0.47 53.62 15.32
N PRO A 393 0.89 53.55 15.31
CA PRO A 393 1.92 52.54 15.59
C PRO A 393 2.93 53.08 16.64
N GLU A 394 3.94 52.29 17.01
CA GLU A 394 5.30 52.86 17.19
C GLU A 394 6.42 51.85 17.27
N ALA A 395 7.47 52.23 16.61
CA ALA A 395 8.71 51.57 16.31
C ALA A 395 9.67 51.52 17.51
N ALA A 396 10.51 50.49 17.50
CA ALA A 396 11.94 50.38 17.87
C ALA A 396 12.53 51.42 18.88
N PRO A 397 13.72 51.23 19.46
CA PRO A 397 14.81 50.26 19.19
C PRO A 397 15.53 49.76 20.46
N ALA A 398 16.30 48.71 20.32
CA ALA A 398 17.70 48.57 20.73
C ALA A 398 18.16 47.12 20.50
#